data_810f864166acb6335579778971d6cc24
#
_entry.id   810f864166acb6335579778971d6cc24
#
_cell.length_a   1.000
_cell.length_b   1.000
_cell.length_c   1.000
_cell.angle_alpha   90.00
_cell.angle_beta   90.00
_cell.angle_gamma   90.00
#
_symmetry.space_group_name_H-M   'P 1'
#
loop_
_entity.id
_entity.type
_entity.pdbx_description
1 polymer ?
#
loop_
_entity_poly.entity_id
_entity_poly.type
_entity_poly.pdbx_seq_one_letter_code
_entity_poly.pdbx_strand_id
1 'polypeptide(L)'
;MSSTAPIAPDPTDPPTAALTGLGAEIDRLDDAIHDLLMTRAEVVTRLRAGNGHGPVVLRPGNEADLLRRLLERHHGDLPPRAVVRVWRELLAAITAMQGPYAITACEAEPGSGYVQCAREHFGALTPLRVHRSPAQAIAEVSAGTATAAVLPLPTEEETSPWWTSLLHRVGSRLHVVARLPFWGPRREGTPRVQALVVAAMPPDRSSRDRSLITLELPPEQSRARLSVALAAAGLDAGRTLLRHDPTLPVAQALVDVDGFVTDDDPRLAALSDALRRPVVLGAYALPVEEDNS
;
A
#
# COMPACT_ATOMS: atom_id res chain seq x y z
N MET A 1 44.55 -42.49 -30.91
CA MET A 1 43.19 -43.00 -30.61
C MET A 1 43.07 -43.01 -29.09
N SER A 2 42.62 -41.92 -28.48
CA SER A 2 42.40 -41.81 -27.03
C SER A 2 41.03 -42.34 -26.69
N SER A 3 41.00 -43.47 -26.01
CA SER A 3 39.78 -44.06 -25.48
C SER A 3 39.37 -43.32 -24.22
N THR A 4 38.34 -42.51 -24.23
CA THR A 4 37.75 -41.92 -23.06
C THR A 4 36.81 -42.95 -22.41
N ALA A 5 37.23 -43.49 -21.28
CA ALA A 5 36.38 -44.37 -20.48
C ALA A 5 35.16 -43.59 -19.94
N PRO A 6 33.97 -44.19 -19.89
CA PRO A 6 32.79 -43.55 -19.31
C PRO A 6 33.03 -43.30 -17.82
N ILE A 7 32.75 -42.05 -17.40
CA ILE A 7 32.80 -41.65 -16.00
C ILE A 7 31.71 -42.44 -15.26
N ALA A 8 32.10 -43.21 -14.24
CA ALA A 8 31.12 -43.87 -13.38
C ALA A 8 30.28 -42.80 -12.65
N PRO A 9 28.96 -43.01 -12.47
CA PRO A 9 28.12 -42.06 -11.75
C PRO A 9 28.58 -41.93 -10.32
N ASP A 10 28.59 -40.68 -9.81
CA ASP A 10 28.92 -40.35 -8.44
C ASP A 10 27.93 -41.06 -7.50
N PRO A 11 28.38 -41.85 -6.50
CA PRO A 11 27.48 -42.52 -5.56
C PRO A 11 26.69 -41.55 -4.67
N THR A 12 26.93 -40.24 -4.74
CA THR A 12 26.14 -39.19 -4.06
C THR A 12 24.98 -38.66 -4.87
N ASP A 13 24.86 -39.00 -6.18
CA ASP A 13 23.68 -38.63 -6.98
C ASP A 13 22.45 -39.44 -6.53
N PRO A 14 21.33 -38.76 -6.14
CA PRO A 14 20.12 -39.46 -5.77
C PRO A 14 19.65 -40.34 -6.94
N PRO A 15 19.19 -41.58 -6.69
CA PRO A 15 18.77 -42.46 -7.76
C PRO A 15 17.67 -41.79 -8.60
N THR A 16 17.78 -41.86 -9.91
CA THR A 16 16.90 -41.24 -10.92
C THR A 16 15.40 -41.50 -10.62
N ALA A 17 15.08 -42.67 -10.06
CA ALA A 17 13.72 -43.01 -9.65
C ALA A 17 13.19 -42.15 -8.48
N ALA A 18 14.06 -41.75 -7.54
CA ALA A 18 13.67 -40.88 -6.44
C ALA A 18 13.41 -39.44 -6.96
N LEU A 19 14.21 -38.93 -7.89
CA LEU A 19 14.00 -37.63 -8.53
C LEU A 19 12.70 -37.63 -9.35
N THR A 20 12.38 -38.70 -10.06
CA THR A 20 11.13 -38.85 -10.80
C THR A 20 9.91 -38.82 -9.86
N GLY A 21 10.02 -39.46 -8.68
CA GLY A 21 8.98 -39.45 -7.66
C GLY A 21 8.72 -38.05 -7.08
N LEU A 22 9.79 -37.30 -6.80
CA LEU A 22 9.69 -35.91 -6.33
C LEU A 22 9.10 -34.98 -7.39
N GLY A 23 9.44 -35.16 -8.69
CA GLY A 23 8.83 -34.42 -9.78
C GLY A 23 7.31 -34.61 -9.83
N ALA A 24 6.84 -35.89 -9.78
CA ALA A 24 5.41 -36.19 -9.75
C ALA A 24 4.70 -35.69 -8.47
N GLU A 25 5.43 -35.50 -7.37
CA GLU A 25 4.88 -34.88 -6.15
C GLU A 25 4.71 -33.38 -6.33
N ILE A 26 5.68 -32.69 -6.94
CA ILE A 26 5.60 -31.26 -7.29
C ILE A 26 4.41 -31.02 -8.23
N ASP A 27 4.27 -31.81 -9.30
CA ASP A 27 3.16 -31.69 -10.27
C ASP A 27 1.80 -31.78 -9.56
N ARG A 28 1.64 -32.70 -8.63
CA ARG A 28 0.39 -32.83 -7.83
C ARG A 28 0.14 -31.64 -6.91
N LEU A 29 1.20 -31.04 -6.36
CA LEU A 29 1.08 -29.83 -5.55
C LEU A 29 0.69 -28.63 -6.40
N ASP A 30 1.26 -28.50 -7.60
CA ASP A 30 0.92 -27.43 -8.55
C ASP A 30 -0.55 -27.52 -9.00
N ASP A 31 -1.04 -28.73 -9.33
CA ASP A 31 -2.45 -28.97 -9.61
C ASP A 31 -3.35 -28.57 -8.44
N ALA A 32 -2.99 -28.94 -7.22
CA ALA A 32 -3.75 -28.58 -6.02
C ALA A 32 -3.77 -27.07 -5.76
N ILE A 33 -2.64 -26.38 -5.96
CA ILE A 33 -2.54 -24.92 -5.86
C ILE A 33 -3.44 -24.28 -6.92
N HIS A 34 -3.40 -24.74 -8.16
CA HIS A 34 -4.26 -24.26 -9.24
C HIS A 34 -5.74 -24.38 -8.88
N ASP A 35 -6.18 -25.56 -8.43
CA ASP A 35 -7.58 -25.82 -8.08
C ASP A 35 -8.05 -24.91 -6.92
N LEU A 36 -7.19 -24.69 -5.91
CA LEU A 36 -7.49 -23.76 -4.81
C LEU A 36 -7.60 -22.31 -5.30
N LEU A 37 -6.76 -21.88 -6.24
CA LEU A 37 -6.84 -20.55 -6.85
C LEU A 37 -8.14 -20.38 -7.64
N MET A 38 -8.56 -21.40 -8.43
CA MET A 38 -9.83 -21.38 -9.16
C MET A 38 -11.02 -21.32 -8.21
N THR A 39 -11.04 -22.17 -7.17
CA THR A 39 -12.08 -22.15 -6.13
C THR A 39 -12.18 -20.77 -5.46
N ARG A 40 -11.05 -20.15 -5.13
CA ARG A 40 -11.02 -18.80 -4.55
C ARG A 40 -11.60 -17.75 -5.51
N ALA A 41 -11.27 -17.82 -6.80
CA ALA A 41 -11.80 -16.92 -7.82
C ALA A 41 -13.32 -17.07 -7.98
N GLU A 42 -13.85 -18.29 -7.94
CA GLU A 42 -15.30 -18.56 -7.97
C GLU A 42 -16.03 -17.95 -6.77
N VAL A 43 -15.45 -18.02 -5.56
CA VAL A 43 -16.02 -17.37 -4.37
C VAL A 43 -16.12 -15.86 -4.56
N VAL A 44 -15.09 -15.22 -5.12
CA VAL A 44 -15.11 -13.78 -5.41
C VAL A 44 -16.16 -13.43 -6.46
N THR A 45 -16.31 -14.26 -7.51
CA THR A 45 -17.34 -14.07 -8.54
C THR A 45 -18.75 -14.14 -7.91
N ARG A 46 -18.99 -15.08 -7.00
CA ARG A 46 -20.28 -15.18 -6.27
C ARG A 46 -20.53 -13.98 -5.36
N LEU A 47 -19.49 -13.51 -4.64
CA LEU A 47 -19.60 -12.31 -3.81
C LEU A 47 -19.95 -11.07 -4.65
N ARG A 48 -19.35 -10.93 -5.83
CA ARG A 48 -19.68 -9.85 -6.78
C ARG A 48 -21.10 -9.91 -7.26
N ALA A 49 -21.57 -11.10 -7.65
CA ALA A 49 -22.95 -11.29 -8.09
C ALA A 49 -23.98 -10.90 -7.01
N GLY A 50 -23.66 -11.14 -5.74
CA GLY A 50 -24.49 -10.75 -4.59
C GLY A 50 -24.48 -9.26 -4.28
N ASN A 51 -23.38 -8.55 -4.56
CA ASN A 51 -23.20 -7.12 -4.23
C ASN A 51 -23.57 -6.15 -5.39
N GLY A 52 -23.99 -6.67 -6.56
CA GLY A 52 -24.29 -5.87 -7.74
C GLY A 52 -23.04 -5.38 -8.50
N HIS A 53 -23.26 -4.60 -9.58
CA HIS A 53 -22.21 -4.09 -10.46
C HIS A 53 -21.70 -2.72 -9.98
N GLY A 54 -21.21 -2.65 -8.74
CA GLY A 54 -20.59 -1.43 -8.20
C GLY A 54 -19.17 -1.19 -8.72
N PRO A 55 -18.57 -0.03 -8.39
CA PRO A 55 -17.17 0.25 -8.68
C PRO A 55 -16.27 -0.73 -7.94
N VAL A 56 -15.05 -0.92 -8.46
CA VAL A 56 -14.00 -1.71 -7.79
C VAL A 56 -13.70 -1.10 -6.42
N VAL A 57 -13.77 -1.91 -5.37
CA VAL A 57 -13.47 -1.50 -4.00
C VAL A 57 -12.12 -2.07 -3.59
N LEU A 58 -11.13 -1.20 -3.39
CA LEU A 58 -9.86 -1.59 -2.79
C LEU A 58 -10.05 -1.80 -1.28
N ARG A 59 -9.41 -2.81 -0.75
CA ARG A 59 -9.41 -3.15 0.69
C ARG A 59 -7.99 -3.36 1.23
N PRO A 60 -7.15 -2.33 1.19
CA PRO A 60 -5.74 -2.45 1.55
C PRO A 60 -5.54 -2.84 3.02
N GLY A 61 -6.46 -2.49 3.93
CA GLY A 61 -6.45 -2.94 5.32
C GLY A 61 -6.67 -4.45 5.45
N ASN A 62 -7.71 -4.97 4.79
CA ASN A 62 -7.97 -6.42 4.75
C ASN A 62 -6.84 -7.19 4.06
N GLU A 63 -6.24 -6.63 3.00
CA GLU A 63 -5.10 -7.23 2.31
C GLU A 63 -3.87 -7.28 3.22
N ALA A 64 -3.64 -6.23 4.00
CA ALA A 64 -2.57 -6.17 4.97
C ALA A 64 -2.72 -7.26 6.05
N ASP A 65 -3.93 -7.43 6.59
CA ASP A 65 -4.19 -8.45 7.59
C ASP A 65 -4.11 -9.88 7.03
N LEU A 66 -4.55 -10.08 5.78
CA LEU A 66 -4.32 -11.34 5.08
C LEU A 66 -2.83 -11.67 4.98
N LEU A 67 -2.01 -10.72 4.54
CA LEU A 67 -0.56 -10.94 4.38
C LEU A 67 0.11 -11.19 5.74
N ARG A 68 -0.23 -10.42 6.79
CA ARG A 68 0.28 -10.64 8.15
C ARG A 68 -0.04 -12.05 8.64
N ARG A 69 -1.30 -12.49 8.52
CA ARG A 69 -1.73 -13.83 8.91
C ARG A 69 -0.99 -14.94 8.16
N LEU A 70 -0.68 -14.75 6.88
CA LEU A 70 0.09 -15.71 6.10
C LEU A 70 1.54 -15.76 6.58
N LEU A 71 2.12 -14.60 6.88
CA LEU A 71 3.49 -14.50 7.40
C LEU A 71 3.62 -15.10 8.81
N GLU A 72 2.64 -14.89 9.68
CA GLU A 72 2.59 -15.51 11.02
C GLU A 72 2.55 -17.04 10.97
N ARG A 73 1.97 -17.62 9.91
CA ARG A 73 1.90 -19.06 9.69
C ARG A 73 3.06 -19.58 8.84
N HIS A 74 3.89 -18.67 8.34
CA HIS A 74 4.96 -19.04 7.43
C HIS A 74 6.04 -19.88 8.14
N HIS A 75 6.50 -20.92 7.45
CA HIS A 75 7.57 -21.81 7.91
C HIS A 75 8.30 -22.41 6.70
N GLY A 76 9.48 -22.98 6.94
CA GLY A 76 10.31 -23.59 5.90
C GLY A 76 11.16 -22.59 5.12
N ASP A 77 11.77 -23.07 4.05
CA ASP A 77 12.85 -22.36 3.32
C ASP A 77 12.34 -21.37 2.26
N LEU A 78 11.04 -21.38 1.94
CA LEU A 78 10.49 -20.41 0.99
C LEU A 78 10.60 -18.99 1.56
N PRO A 79 11.29 -18.05 0.90
CA PRO A 79 11.43 -16.71 1.45
C PRO A 79 10.07 -16.02 1.68
N PRO A 80 9.82 -15.43 2.87
CA PRO A 80 8.54 -14.76 3.21
C PRO A 80 8.09 -13.74 2.15
N ARG A 81 9.05 -12.99 1.58
CA ARG A 81 8.78 -12.03 0.49
C ARG A 81 8.21 -12.68 -0.78
N ALA A 82 8.56 -13.95 -1.07
CA ALA A 82 8.01 -14.67 -2.21
C ALA A 82 6.50 -14.92 -2.00
N VAL A 83 6.10 -15.27 -0.78
CA VAL A 83 4.69 -15.39 -0.40
C VAL A 83 3.97 -14.06 -0.62
N VAL A 84 4.50 -12.95 -0.08
CA VAL A 84 3.89 -11.62 -0.27
C VAL A 84 3.72 -11.31 -1.75
N ARG A 85 4.73 -11.57 -2.58
CA ARG A 85 4.68 -11.29 -4.01
C ARG A 85 3.63 -12.10 -4.75
N VAL A 86 3.55 -13.39 -4.48
CA VAL A 86 2.51 -14.28 -5.05
C VAL A 86 1.12 -13.76 -4.70
N TRP A 87 0.89 -13.41 -3.43
CA TRP A 87 -0.41 -12.89 -2.99
C TRP A 87 -0.74 -11.52 -3.57
N ARG A 88 0.24 -10.64 -3.78
CA ARG A 88 0.00 -9.35 -4.45
C ARG A 88 -0.50 -9.52 -5.90
N GLU A 89 0.10 -10.43 -6.67
CA GLU A 89 -0.39 -10.73 -8.02
C GLU A 89 -1.80 -11.35 -7.99
N LEU A 90 -2.05 -12.28 -7.09
CA LEU A 90 -3.36 -12.89 -6.91
C LEU A 90 -4.43 -11.86 -6.52
N LEU A 91 -4.15 -10.99 -5.55
CA LEU A 91 -5.07 -9.94 -5.11
C LEU A 91 -5.37 -8.95 -6.23
N ALA A 92 -4.36 -8.55 -7.00
CA ALA A 92 -4.53 -7.68 -8.16
C ALA A 92 -5.42 -8.30 -9.24
N ALA A 93 -5.18 -9.58 -9.59
CA ALA A 93 -6.00 -10.29 -10.56
C ALA A 93 -7.46 -10.39 -10.11
N ILE A 94 -7.70 -10.73 -8.84
CA ILE A 94 -9.04 -10.82 -8.27
C ILE A 94 -9.73 -9.46 -8.20
N THR A 95 -8.99 -8.40 -7.91
CA THR A 95 -9.52 -7.03 -7.93
C THR A 95 -9.95 -6.64 -9.34
N ALA A 96 -9.15 -6.98 -10.35
CA ALA A 96 -9.49 -6.74 -11.76
C ALA A 96 -10.75 -7.51 -12.22
N MET A 97 -11.05 -8.68 -11.63
CA MET A 97 -12.29 -9.41 -11.91
C MET A 97 -13.54 -8.69 -11.42
N GLN A 98 -13.42 -7.73 -10.49
CA GLN A 98 -14.56 -7.00 -9.94
C GLN A 98 -15.05 -5.87 -10.86
N GLY A 99 -14.24 -5.38 -11.79
CA GLY A 99 -14.62 -4.30 -12.71
C GLY A 99 -13.42 -3.59 -13.33
N PRO A 100 -13.63 -2.44 -14.00
CA PRO A 100 -12.53 -1.63 -14.51
C PRO A 100 -11.55 -1.27 -13.40
N TYR A 101 -10.31 -1.68 -13.58
CA TYR A 101 -9.25 -1.52 -12.60
C TYR A 101 -8.00 -0.97 -13.28
N ALA A 102 -7.62 0.24 -12.92
CA ALA A 102 -6.42 0.90 -13.43
C ALA A 102 -5.80 1.76 -12.34
N ILE A 103 -4.49 1.83 -12.33
CA ILE A 103 -3.70 2.61 -11.38
C ILE A 103 -2.99 3.74 -12.12
N THR A 104 -2.80 4.85 -11.45
CA THR A 104 -1.93 5.91 -11.90
C THR A 104 -0.78 6.11 -10.91
N ALA A 105 0.38 6.53 -11.39
CA ALA A 105 1.53 6.82 -10.54
C ALA A 105 2.14 8.17 -10.92
N CYS A 106 2.57 8.92 -9.91
CA CYS A 106 3.37 10.12 -10.12
C CYS A 106 4.85 9.74 -10.09
N GLU A 107 5.53 9.94 -11.20
CA GLU A 107 6.97 9.78 -11.34
C GLU A 107 7.55 11.02 -12.03
N ALA A 108 7.85 12.05 -11.24
CA ALA A 108 8.34 13.35 -11.77
C ALA A 108 9.67 13.18 -12.50
N GLU A 109 10.55 12.35 -11.96
CA GLU A 109 11.84 11.97 -12.55
C GLU A 109 11.75 10.51 -13.02
N PRO A 110 11.94 10.24 -14.34
CA PRO A 110 11.94 8.88 -14.87
C PRO A 110 12.95 7.99 -14.15
N GLY A 111 12.52 6.79 -13.73
CA GLY A 111 13.37 5.84 -13.02
C GLY A 111 13.53 6.11 -11.52
N SER A 112 12.79 7.05 -10.94
CA SER A 112 12.80 7.29 -9.49
C SER A 112 12.24 6.11 -8.68
N GLY A 113 11.47 5.22 -9.32
CA GLY A 113 11.05 3.94 -8.75
C GLY A 113 9.60 3.88 -8.25
N TYR A 114 8.81 4.93 -8.42
CA TYR A 114 7.37 4.91 -8.03
C TYR A 114 6.56 3.96 -8.90
N VAL A 115 6.89 3.84 -10.19
CA VAL A 115 6.28 2.88 -11.11
C VAL A 115 6.56 1.45 -10.65
N GLN A 116 7.81 1.15 -10.27
CA GLN A 116 8.15 -0.17 -9.74
C GLN A 116 7.41 -0.46 -8.43
N CYS A 117 7.37 0.51 -7.52
CA CYS A 117 6.65 0.40 -6.25
C CYS A 117 5.15 0.14 -6.45
N ALA A 118 4.52 0.81 -7.43
CA ALA A 118 3.14 0.58 -7.82
C ALA A 118 2.93 -0.84 -8.38
N ARG A 119 3.80 -1.30 -9.27
CA ARG A 119 3.76 -2.65 -9.84
C ARG A 119 3.89 -3.75 -8.79
N GLU A 120 4.78 -3.56 -7.81
CA GLU A 120 4.97 -4.53 -6.72
C GLU A 120 3.73 -4.65 -5.81
N HIS A 121 2.94 -3.59 -5.69
CA HIS A 121 1.76 -3.58 -4.83
C HIS A 121 0.48 -4.00 -5.57
N PHE A 122 0.27 -3.45 -6.76
CA PHE A 122 -0.96 -3.61 -7.54
C PHE A 122 -0.88 -4.69 -8.62
N GLY A 123 0.22 -5.43 -8.69
CA GLY A 123 0.47 -6.47 -9.68
C GLY A 123 1.08 -5.95 -10.98
N ALA A 124 1.91 -6.80 -11.59
CA ALA A 124 2.68 -6.45 -12.78
C ALA A 124 1.80 -6.18 -14.01
N LEU A 125 0.66 -6.87 -14.12
CA LEU A 125 -0.25 -6.80 -15.27
C LEU A 125 -1.33 -5.73 -15.14
N THR A 126 -1.47 -5.10 -13.96
CA THR A 126 -2.47 -4.05 -13.76
C THR A 126 -2.20 -2.85 -14.68
N PRO A 127 -3.19 -2.35 -15.44
CA PRO A 127 -3.05 -1.15 -16.24
C PRO A 127 -2.53 0.01 -15.39
N LEU A 128 -1.41 0.61 -15.80
CA LEU A 128 -0.75 1.68 -15.05
C LEU A 128 -0.39 2.82 -15.99
N ARG A 129 -0.87 4.01 -15.66
CA ARG A 129 -0.51 5.27 -16.32
C ARG A 129 0.44 6.08 -15.46
N VAL A 130 1.40 6.75 -16.10
CA VAL A 130 2.44 7.50 -15.40
C VAL A 130 2.29 8.98 -15.70
N HIS A 131 2.31 9.79 -14.67
CA HIS A 131 2.24 11.25 -14.75
C HIS A 131 3.46 11.90 -14.12
N ARG A 132 3.79 13.11 -14.55
CA ARG A 132 4.92 13.87 -14.02
C ARG A 132 4.57 14.71 -12.80
N SER A 133 3.28 14.87 -12.50
CA SER A 133 2.84 15.64 -11.33
C SER A 133 1.77 14.91 -10.54
N PRO A 134 1.75 15.07 -9.20
CA PRO A 134 0.70 14.51 -8.36
C PRO A 134 -0.70 14.97 -8.76
N ALA A 135 -0.84 16.24 -9.18
CA ALA A 135 -2.11 16.83 -9.59
C ALA A 135 -2.74 16.09 -10.78
N GLN A 136 -1.94 15.70 -11.78
CA GLN A 136 -2.43 14.91 -12.91
C GLN A 136 -2.90 13.51 -12.49
N ALA A 137 -2.14 12.85 -11.62
CA ALA A 137 -2.52 11.53 -11.11
C ALA A 137 -3.81 11.60 -10.27
N ILE A 138 -3.94 12.61 -9.40
CA ILE A 138 -5.14 12.85 -8.59
C ILE A 138 -6.36 13.14 -9.48
N ALA A 139 -6.18 13.93 -10.56
CA ALA A 139 -7.27 14.26 -11.48
C ALA A 139 -7.88 13.02 -12.14
N GLU A 140 -7.09 11.99 -12.47
CA GLU A 140 -7.60 10.74 -13.01
C GLU A 140 -8.44 9.94 -12.01
N VAL A 141 -8.05 9.93 -10.73
CA VAL A 141 -8.83 9.30 -9.68
C VAL A 141 -10.14 10.05 -9.46
N SER A 142 -10.08 11.39 -9.44
CA SER A 142 -11.28 12.24 -9.30
C SER A 142 -12.25 12.07 -10.46
N ALA A 143 -11.74 11.84 -11.67
CA ALA A 143 -12.54 11.60 -12.86
C ALA A 143 -13.07 10.14 -12.97
N GLY A 144 -12.63 9.25 -12.06
CA GLY A 144 -13.00 7.83 -12.10
C GLY A 144 -12.31 7.03 -13.22
N THR A 145 -11.31 7.59 -13.90
CA THR A 145 -10.53 6.92 -14.95
C THR A 145 -9.39 6.07 -14.39
N ALA A 146 -9.00 6.32 -13.14
CA ALA A 146 -8.13 5.45 -12.34
C ALA A 146 -8.79 5.10 -11.00
N THR A 147 -8.54 3.90 -10.51
CA THR A 147 -9.04 3.42 -9.21
C THR A 147 -8.24 4.03 -8.06
N ALA A 148 -6.93 4.19 -8.25
CA ALA A 148 -6.05 4.79 -7.25
C ALA A 148 -4.83 5.46 -7.90
N ALA A 149 -4.23 6.41 -7.15
CA ALA A 149 -3.00 7.10 -7.49
C ALA A 149 -1.89 6.79 -6.48
N VAL A 150 -0.71 6.43 -6.98
CA VAL A 150 0.52 6.28 -6.19
C VAL A 150 1.29 7.59 -6.25
N LEU A 151 1.44 8.26 -5.11
CA LEU A 151 2.00 9.60 -5.00
C LEU A 151 3.22 9.60 -4.06
N PRO A 152 4.24 10.42 -4.31
CA PRO A 152 5.36 10.58 -3.39
C PRO A 152 4.91 10.94 -1.97
N LEU A 153 5.66 10.54 -0.96
CA LEU A 153 5.41 11.03 0.40
C LEU A 153 5.55 12.56 0.40
N PRO A 154 4.63 13.27 1.09
CA PRO A 154 4.76 14.71 1.27
C PRO A 154 6.07 15.10 1.94
N THR A 155 6.66 16.21 1.49
CA THR A 155 7.86 16.81 2.10
C THR A 155 7.60 18.27 2.48
N GLU A 156 8.46 18.85 3.31
CA GLU A 156 8.34 20.26 3.73
C GLU A 156 8.77 21.22 2.63
N GLU A 157 9.62 20.76 1.71
CA GLU A 157 10.19 21.57 0.63
C GLU A 157 9.23 21.77 -0.55
N GLU A 158 8.11 21.03 -0.58
CA GLU A 158 7.12 21.17 -1.64
C GLU A 158 6.47 22.55 -1.62
N THR A 159 6.65 23.33 -2.66
CA THR A 159 6.00 24.64 -2.82
C THR A 159 4.48 24.52 -2.98
N SER A 160 4.01 23.44 -3.60
CA SER A 160 2.60 23.13 -3.80
C SER A 160 2.32 21.68 -3.39
N PRO A 161 2.16 21.41 -2.08
CA PRO A 161 2.00 20.05 -1.60
C PRO A 161 0.64 19.47 -2.04
N TRP A 162 0.70 18.32 -2.69
CA TRP A 162 -0.47 17.67 -3.30
C TRP A 162 -1.56 17.30 -2.30
N TRP A 163 -1.21 17.02 -1.04
CA TRP A 163 -2.16 16.63 -0.01
C TRP A 163 -3.18 17.74 0.32
N THR A 164 -2.85 19.01 0.07
CA THR A 164 -3.79 20.12 0.26
C THR A 164 -4.98 20.05 -0.69
N SER A 165 -4.81 19.44 -1.87
CA SER A 165 -5.91 19.23 -2.82
C SER A 165 -6.98 18.26 -2.28
N LEU A 166 -6.63 17.37 -1.34
CA LEU A 166 -7.57 16.45 -0.71
C LEU A 166 -8.52 17.15 0.29
N LEU A 167 -8.20 18.37 0.70
CA LEU A 167 -9.05 19.18 1.57
C LEU A 167 -10.24 19.78 0.82
N HIS A 168 -10.15 19.90 -0.50
CA HIS A 168 -11.19 20.48 -1.34
C HIS A 168 -12.21 19.40 -1.72
N ARG A 169 -13.46 19.56 -1.23
CA ARG A 169 -14.57 18.61 -1.50
C ARG A 169 -15.27 18.94 -2.81
N VAL A 170 -14.55 18.84 -3.93
CA VAL A 170 -15.15 18.94 -5.26
C VAL A 170 -15.29 17.53 -5.83
N GLY A 171 -16.51 17.02 -5.96
CA GLY A 171 -16.75 15.64 -6.39
C GLY A 171 -16.62 14.59 -5.27
N SER A 172 -16.21 13.38 -5.62
CA SER A 172 -15.97 12.30 -4.65
C SER A 172 -14.78 12.62 -3.77
N ARG A 173 -14.97 12.49 -2.46
CA ARG A 173 -13.87 12.70 -1.50
C ARG A 173 -12.77 11.68 -1.74
N LEU A 174 -11.54 12.17 -1.86
CA LEU A 174 -10.35 11.36 -1.98
C LEU A 174 -9.73 11.11 -0.61
N HIS A 175 -9.23 9.90 -0.41
CA HIS A 175 -8.60 9.49 0.84
C HIS A 175 -7.24 8.83 0.58
N VAL A 176 -6.33 8.99 1.51
CA VAL A 176 -5.17 8.11 1.62
C VAL A 176 -5.65 6.77 2.14
N VAL A 177 -5.32 5.70 1.42
CA VAL A 177 -5.80 4.34 1.72
C VAL A 177 -4.68 3.32 1.95
N ALA A 178 -3.46 3.62 1.51
CA ALA A 178 -2.30 2.75 1.73
C ALA A 178 -0.98 3.53 1.74
N ARG A 179 0.05 2.92 2.32
CA ARG A 179 1.45 3.36 2.26
C ARG A 179 2.31 2.28 1.62
N LEU A 180 3.18 2.70 0.72
CA LEU A 180 4.06 1.81 -0.04
C LEU A 180 5.55 2.12 0.23
N PRO A 181 6.44 1.15 0.09
CA PRO A 181 6.16 -0.27 -0.09
C PRO A 181 5.51 -0.89 1.16
N PHE A 182 4.70 -1.92 0.99
CA PHE A 182 4.07 -2.63 2.12
C PHE A 182 5.04 -3.58 2.83
N TRP A 183 6.15 -3.93 2.18
CA TRP A 183 7.17 -4.83 2.71
C TRP A 183 8.53 -4.13 2.78
N GLY A 184 9.20 -4.19 3.92
CA GLY A 184 10.56 -3.71 4.18
C GLY A 184 11.40 -4.72 4.96
N PRO A 185 12.73 -4.51 5.06
CA PRO A 185 13.51 -3.49 4.36
C PRO A 185 13.68 -3.75 2.86
N ARG A 186 13.95 -2.70 2.10
CA ARG A 186 14.23 -2.83 0.66
C ARG A 186 15.63 -3.38 0.44
N ARG A 187 15.74 -4.37 -0.45
CA ARG A 187 17.04 -4.93 -0.81
C ARG A 187 17.89 -3.95 -1.61
N GLU A 188 19.18 -4.18 -1.58
CA GLU A 188 20.12 -3.49 -2.47
C GLU A 188 19.67 -3.64 -3.94
N GLY A 189 19.82 -2.57 -4.72
CA GLY A 189 19.36 -2.51 -6.11
C GLY A 189 17.87 -2.29 -6.32
N THR A 190 17.03 -2.27 -5.26
CA THR A 190 15.62 -1.89 -5.39
C THR A 190 15.40 -0.42 -5.01
N PRO A 191 14.48 0.29 -5.70
CA PRO A 191 14.16 1.67 -5.34
C PRO A 191 13.74 1.81 -3.88
N ARG A 192 14.27 2.81 -3.18
CA ARG A 192 13.97 3.09 -1.76
C ARG A 192 12.88 4.14 -1.59
N VAL A 193 12.14 4.43 -2.64
CA VAL A 193 11.04 5.40 -2.59
C VAL A 193 9.93 4.90 -1.66
N GLN A 194 9.28 5.87 -1.03
CA GLN A 194 8.06 5.66 -0.25
C GLN A 194 6.94 6.47 -0.88
N ALA A 195 5.73 5.91 -0.88
CA ALA A 195 4.58 6.52 -1.52
C ALA A 195 3.32 6.37 -0.64
N LEU A 196 2.36 7.25 -0.87
CA LEU A 196 0.99 7.11 -0.41
C LEU A 196 0.10 6.75 -1.59
N VAL A 197 -0.92 5.96 -1.31
CA VAL A 197 -1.97 5.62 -2.28
C VAL A 197 -3.20 6.44 -1.96
N VAL A 198 -3.74 7.12 -2.97
CA VAL A 198 -4.96 7.93 -2.88
C VAL A 198 -6.05 7.30 -3.74
N ALA A 199 -7.27 7.18 -3.21
CA ALA A 199 -8.43 6.63 -3.90
C ALA A 199 -9.71 7.39 -3.55
N ALA A 200 -10.75 7.28 -4.42
CA ALA A 200 -12.05 7.90 -4.21
C ALA A 200 -12.97 7.02 -3.35
N MET A 201 -12.43 6.45 -2.28
CA MET A 201 -13.14 5.62 -1.31
C MET A 201 -12.50 5.78 0.07
N PRO A 202 -13.25 5.57 1.17
CA PRO A 202 -12.68 5.59 2.50
C PRO A 202 -11.70 4.42 2.70
N PRO A 203 -10.67 4.59 3.53
CA PRO A 203 -9.79 3.49 3.93
C PRO A 203 -10.57 2.45 4.75
N ASP A 204 -10.16 1.20 4.66
CA ASP A 204 -10.63 0.14 5.55
C ASP A 204 -9.62 -0.10 6.68
N ARG A 205 -10.14 -0.45 7.86
CA ARG A 205 -9.33 -0.71 9.05
C ARG A 205 -8.56 -2.02 8.91
N SER A 206 -7.33 -2.02 9.42
CA SER A 206 -6.53 -3.22 9.64
C SER A 206 -6.22 -3.43 11.13
N SER A 207 -5.48 -4.48 11.45
CA SER A 207 -5.04 -4.76 12.82
C SER A 207 -4.00 -3.74 13.34
N ARG A 208 -3.27 -3.04 12.45
CA ARG A 208 -2.24 -2.06 12.79
C ARG A 208 -2.25 -0.94 11.75
N ASP A 209 -2.81 0.19 12.12
CA ASP A 209 -3.02 1.33 11.24
C ASP A 209 -2.30 2.59 11.73
N ARG A 210 -2.11 3.52 10.80
CA ARG A 210 -1.81 4.93 11.06
C ARG A 210 -2.76 5.80 10.24
N SER A 211 -3.02 7.00 10.74
CA SER A 211 -3.91 7.96 10.07
C SER A 211 -3.20 9.26 9.78
N LEU A 212 -3.55 9.88 8.66
CA LEU A 212 -3.07 11.21 8.28
C LEU A 212 -4.14 12.24 8.57
N ILE A 213 -3.79 13.22 9.40
CA ILE A 213 -4.67 14.32 9.82
C ILE A 213 -4.04 15.63 9.43
N THR A 214 -4.84 16.54 8.90
CA THR A 214 -4.42 17.93 8.68
C THR A 214 -5.04 18.84 9.75
N LEU A 215 -4.31 19.89 10.09
CA LEU A 215 -4.68 20.88 11.12
C LEU A 215 -4.29 22.27 10.62
N GLU A 216 -5.11 23.27 10.95
CA GLU A 216 -4.75 24.68 10.86
C GLU A 216 -4.29 25.17 12.23
N LEU A 217 -3.18 25.90 12.27
CA LEU A 217 -2.59 26.42 13.51
C LEU A 217 -2.10 27.86 13.33
N PRO A 218 -1.97 28.63 14.42
CA PRO A 218 -1.35 29.95 14.38
C PRO A 218 0.07 29.87 13.81
N PRO A 219 0.50 30.84 13.01
CA PRO A 219 1.83 30.80 12.35
C PRO A 219 3.00 30.68 13.34
N GLU A 220 2.84 31.19 14.55
CA GLU A 220 3.83 31.13 15.64
C GLU A 220 3.83 29.78 16.41
N GLN A 221 2.89 28.88 16.08
CA GLN A 221 2.80 27.58 16.75
C GLN A 221 4.00 26.70 16.38
N SER A 222 4.75 26.29 17.39
CA SER A 222 5.89 25.42 17.17
C SER A 222 5.47 23.95 17.04
N ARG A 223 6.29 23.15 16.36
CA ARG A 223 6.13 21.70 16.26
C ARG A 223 6.04 21.00 17.62
N ALA A 224 6.83 21.47 18.60
CA ALA A 224 6.82 20.93 19.94
C ALA A 224 5.46 21.16 20.64
N ARG A 225 4.88 22.35 20.52
CA ARG A 225 3.54 22.64 21.08
C ARG A 225 2.45 21.83 20.40
N LEU A 226 2.54 21.65 19.08
CA LEU A 226 1.63 20.77 18.32
C LEU A 226 1.70 19.34 18.85
N SER A 227 2.90 18.79 19.02
CA SER A 227 3.10 17.43 19.54
C SER A 227 2.50 17.25 20.94
N VAL A 228 2.68 18.25 21.82
CA VAL A 228 2.08 18.24 23.18
C VAL A 228 0.55 18.26 23.13
N ALA A 229 -0.04 19.09 22.25
CA ALA A 229 -1.50 19.16 22.11
C ALA A 229 -2.09 17.85 21.55
N LEU A 230 -1.43 17.23 20.57
CA LEU A 230 -1.83 15.93 20.03
C LEU A 230 -1.75 14.83 21.10
N ALA A 231 -0.66 14.76 21.84
CA ALA A 231 -0.49 13.81 22.92
C ALA A 231 -1.55 13.99 24.04
N ALA A 232 -1.87 15.24 24.40
CA ALA A 232 -2.93 15.55 25.38
C ALA A 232 -4.32 15.09 24.91
N ALA A 233 -4.57 15.09 23.60
CA ALA A 233 -5.79 14.54 23.00
C ALA A 233 -5.75 13.00 22.84
N GLY A 234 -4.67 12.33 23.22
CA GLY A 234 -4.50 10.88 23.03
C GLY A 234 -4.17 10.47 21.58
N LEU A 235 -3.61 11.39 20.79
CA LEU A 235 -3.13 11.16 19.45
C LEU A 235 -1.60 11.10 19.48
N ASP A 236 -1.04 9.90 19.35
CA ASP A 236 0.41 9.71 19.28
C ASP A 236 0.92 10.08 17.88
N ALA A 237 1.61 11.20 17.80
CA ALA A 237 2.10 11.77 16.56
C ALA A 237 3.50 11.22 16.23
N GLY A 238 3.60 10.57 15.08
CA GLY A 238 4.88 10.24 14.45
C GLY A 238 5.43 11.42 13.64
N ARG A 239 5.40 11.29 12.32
CA ARG A 239 5.88 12.34 11.41
C ARG A 239 4.91 13.53 11.38
N THR A 240 5.47 14.74 11.52
CA THR A 240 4.73 16.00 11.42
C THR A 240 5.40 16.90 10.38
N LEU A 241 4.64 17.37 9.39
CA LEU A 241 5.05 18.36 8.41
C LEU A 241 4.34 19.68 8.74
N LEU A 242 5.09 20.76 8.83
CA LEU A 242 4.56 22.12 8.99
C LEU A 242 4.77 22.91 7.70
N ARG A 243 3.69 23.51 7.21
CA ARG A 243 3.70 24.37 6.05
C ARG A 243 3.29 25.78 6.45
N HIS A 244 4.17 26.73 6.13
CA HIS A 244 3.88 28.15 6.24
C HIS A 244 3.71 28.70 4.82
N ASP A 245 2.47 29.04 4.47
CA ASP A 245 2.17 29.75 3.23
C ASP A 245 2.00 31.23 3.57
N PRO A 246 2.88 32.12 3.06
CA PRO A 246 2.83 33.54 3.40
C PRO A 246 1.54 34.23 2.93
N THR A 247 0.77 33.59 2.05
CA THR A 247 -0.53 34.10 1.59
C THR A 247 -1.69 33.72 2.51
N LEU A 248 -1.46 32.79 3.45
CA LEU A 248 -2.48 32.31 4.39
C LEU A 248 -2.24 32.89 5.80
N PRO A 249 -3.29 33.25 6.53
CA PRO A 249 -3.19 33.75 7.90
C PRO A 249 -2.90 32.64 8.93
N VAL A 250 -2.84 31.38 8.47
CA VAL A 250 -2.62 30.18 9.30
C VAL A 250 -1.55 29.31 8.70
N ALA A 251 -0.80 28.62 9.55
CA ALA A 251 0.04 27.51 9.13
C ALA A 251 -0.81 26.25 9.00
N GLN A 252 -0.38 25.33 8.16
CA GLN A 252 -1.00 24.03 7.99
C GLN A 252 -0.04 22.93 8.50
N ALA A 253 -0.56 21.96 9.22
CA ALA A 253 0.17 20.77 9.60
C ALA A 253 -0.43 19.55 8.92
N LEU A 254 0.43 18.64 8.46
CA LEU A 254 0.08 17.26 8.13
C LEU A 254 0.75 16.37 9.16
N VAL A 255 -0.07 15.63 9.91
CA VAL A 255 0.38 14.79 11.02
C VAL A 255 0.02 13.34 10.75
N ASP A 256 0.98 12.48 10.94
CA ASP A 256 0.84 11.03 10.90
C ASP A 256 0.67 10.53 12.34
N VAL A 257 -0.52 10.04 12.70
CA VAL A 257 -0.85 9.59 14.06
C VAL A 257 -1.07 8.08 14.10
N ASP A 258 -0.80 7.49 15.26
CA ASP A 258 -1.01 6.07 15.48
C ASP A 258 -2.49 5.72 15.56
N GLY A 259 -2.85 4.55 15.01
CA GLY A 259 -4.20 4.02 14.98
C GLY A 259 -5.07 4.49 13.83
N PHE A 260 -6.25 3.91 13.74
CA PHE A 260 -7.27 4.24 12.75
C PHE A 260 -8.19 5.34 13.29
N VAL A 261 -8.07 6.53 12.73
CA VAL A 261 -8.86 7.72 13.10
C VAL A 261 -9.88 8.00 12.02
N THR A 262 -11.14 8.24 12.42
CA THR A 262 -12.24 8.64 11.54
C THR A 262 -12.62 10.10 11.76
N ASP A 263 -13.43 10.68 10.86
CA ASP A 263 -13.84 12.09 10.98
C ASP A 263 -14.66 12.39 12.26
N ASP A 264 -15.31 11.38 12.82
CA ASP A 264 -16.13 11.43 14.04
C ASP A 264 -15.39 10.99 15.31
N ASP A 265 -14.07 10.81 15.22
CA ASP A 265 -13.25 10.43 16.39
C ASP A 265 -13.29 11.53 17.45
N PRO A 266 -13.71 11.22 18.71
CA PRO A 266 -13.87 12.21 19.75
C PRO A 266 -12.56 12.92 20.13
N ARG A 267 -11.41 12.33 19.87
CA ARG A 267 -10.09 12.94 20.09
C ARG A 267 -9.86 14.16 19.19
N LEU A 268 -10.49 14.20 18.00
CA LEU A 268 -10.43 15.35 17.10
C LEU A 268 -11.20 16.57 17.66
N ALA A 269 -12.30 16.33 18.37
CA ALA A 269 -13.05 17.39 19.02
C ALA A 269 -12.23 18.07 20.14
N ALA A 270 -11.41 17.30 20.87
CA ALA A 270 -10.51 17.84 21.89
C ALA A 270 -9.40 18.74 21.31
N LEU A 271 -9.04 18.57 20.04
CA LEU A 271 -8.07 19.43 19.34
C LEU A 271 -8.65 20.79 18.95
N SER A 272 -9.98 20.90 18.79
CA SER A 272 -10.65 22.08 18.22
C SER A 272 -10.46 23.36 19.04
N ASP A 273 -10.19 23.26 20.34
CA ASP A 273 -9.95 24.41 21.21
C ASP A 273 -8.53 25.00 21.04
N ALA A 274 -7.56 24.15 20.69
CA ALA A 274 -6.15 24.54 20.55
C ALA A 274 -5.69 24.61 19.09
N LEU A 275 -6.27 23.75 18.23
CA LEU A 275 -5.90 23.54 16.84
C LEU A 275 -7.16 23.53 15.98
N ARG A 276 -7.15 24.30 14.90
CA ARG A 276 -8.35 24.51 14.09
C ARG A 276 -8.50 23.49 13.00
N ARG A 277 -9.76 23.16 12.66
CA ARG A 277 -10.18 22.37 11.49
C ARG A 277 -9.41 21.06 11.29
N PRO A 278 -9.46 20.12 12.25
CA PRO A 278 -8.90 18.80 12.00
C PRO A 278 -9.68 18.13 10.87
N VAL A 279 -8.94 17.63 9.86
CA VAL A 279 -9.50 16.88 8.74
C VAL A 279 -8.71 15.58 8.58
N VAL A 280 -9.39 14.45 8.63
CA VAL A 280 -8.75 13.15 8.38
C VAL A 280 -8.60 12.97 6.87
N LEU A 281 -7.37 12.92 6.37
CA LEU A 281 -7.10 12.64 4.95
C LEU A 281 -7.21 11.16 4.61
N GLY A 282 -7.17 10.29 5.60
CA GLY A 282 -7.30 8.86 5.44
C GLY A 282 -6.42 8.09 6.42
N ALA A 283 -6.35 6.78 6.22
CA ALA A 283 -5.56 5.87 7.02
C ALA A 283 -4.90 4.81 6.14
N TYR A 284 -3.89 4.16 6.69
CA TYR A 284 -3.16 3.10 6.01
C TYR A 284 -2.66 2.05 7.01
N ALA A 285 -2.65 0.80 6.56
CA ALA A 285 -2.04 -0.28 7.33
C ALA A 285 -0.51 -0.08 7.40
N LEU A 286 0.06 -0.26 8.60
CA LEU A 286 1.51 -0.24 8.78
C LEU A 286 2.17 -1.29 7.88
N PRO A 287 3.23 -0.94 7.13
CA PRO A 287 4.01 -1.91 6.39
C PRO A 287 4.58 -2.99 7.31
N VAL A 288 4.81 -4.17 6.74
CA VAL A 288 5.50 -5.26 7.43
C VAL A 288 7.00 -5.02 7.30
N GLU A 289 7.70 -5.02 8.43
CA GLU A 289 9.15 -5.01 8.47
C GLU A 289 9.64 -6.44 8.69
N GLU A 290 10.58 -6.90 7.87
CA GLU A 290 11.26 -8.17 8.05
C GLU A 290 12.22 -7.99 9.23
N ASP A 291 12.04 -8.73 10.32
CA ASP A 291 13.01 -8.76 11.40
C ASP A 291 14.35 -9.25 10.82
N ASN A 292 15.38 -8.41 10.89
CA ASN A 292 16.75 -8.80 10.58
C ASN A 292 17.25 -9.75 11.69
N SER A 293 16.85 -11.02 11.59
CA SER A 293 17.37 -12.10 12.45
C SER A 293 18.61 -12.69 11.83
#